data_ec26ad7bc389e2a72b2b89d8557c3809
#
_entry.id   ec26ad7bc389e2a72b2b89d8557c3809
#
_cell.length_a   1.000
_cell.length_b   1.000
_cell.length_c   1.000
_cell.angle_alpha   90.00
_cell.angle_beta   90.00
_cell.angle_gamma   90.00
#
_symmetry.space_group_name_H-M   'P 1'
#
loop_
_entity.id
_entity.type
_entity.pdbx_description
1 polymer ?
#
loop_
_entity_poly.entity_id
_entity_poly.type
_entity_poly.pdbx_seq_one_letter_code
_entity_poly.pdbx_strand_id
1 'polypeptide(L)' 'MFPEYRDLITRLKAENKTFARLFDEHNELDQRVKNIEAHIVPGTESEVENLKKEKLQLKDRLYEILKSTSPA' A
#
# COMPACT_ATOMS: atom_id res chain seq x y z
N MET A 1 5.32 6.67 2.95
CA MET A 1 3.99 6.73 2.35
C MET A 1 3.27 8.01 2.75
N PHE A 2 2.77 8.14 3.94
CA PHE A 2 2.13 9.36 4.45
C PHE A 2 2.87 9.82 5.70
N PRO A 3 3.90 10.68 5.56
CA PRO A 3 4.74 11.06 6.71
C PRO A 3 3.96 11.64 7.89
N GLU A 4 2.92 12.42 7.61
CA GLU A 4 2.08 13.02 8.64
C GLU A 4 1.22 12.02 9.41
N TYR A 5 1.07 10.81 8.87
CA TYR A 5 0.27 9.75 9.50
C TYR A 5 1.12 8.60 10.04
N ARG A 6 2.45 8.78 10.15
CA ARG A 6 3.35 7.69 10.57
C ARG A 6 2.92 7.03 11.88
N ASP A 7 2.65 7.83 12.90
CA ASP A 7 2.26 7.32 14.21
C ASP A 7 0.90 6.63 14.15
N LEU A 8 -0.03 7.22 13.40
CA LEU A 8 -1.37 6.65 13.22
C LEU A 8 -1.30 5.32 12.47
N ILE A 9 -0.45 5.22 11.46
CA ILE A 9 -0.25 3.97 10.72
C ILE A 9 0.23 2.86 11.66
N THR A 10 1.22 3.16 12.49
CA THR A 10 1.74 2.19 13.46
C THR A 10 0.65 1.72 14.41
N ARG A 11 -0.16 2.64 14.91
CA ARG A 11 -1.27 2.31 15.81
C ARG A 11 -2.32 1.46 15.11
N LEU A 12 -2.76 1.86 13.92
CA LEU A 12 -3.79 1.14 13.18
C LEU A 12 -3.34 -0.26 12.76
N LYS A 13 -2.08 -0.45 12.46
CA LYS A 13 -1.56 -1.78 12.14
C LYS A 13 -1.70 -2.73 13.33
N ALA A 14 -1.63 -2.22 14.54
CA ALA A 14 -1.79 -3.02 15.75
C ALA A 14 -3.27 -3.20 16.12
N GLU A 15 -4.11 -2.21 15.90
CA GLU A 15 -5.50 -2.19 16.38
C GLU A 15 -6.55 -2.59 15.34
N ASN A 16 -6.25 -2.41 14.04
CA ASN A 16 -7.21 -2.64 12.96
C ASN A 16 -6.66 -3.69 12.01
N LYS A 17 -7.23 -4.90 12.08
CA LYS A 17 -6.79 -6.02 11.22
C LYS A 17 -6.98 -5.74 9.74
N THR A 18 -8.06 -5.08 9.37
CA THR A 18 -8.33 -4.71 7.97
C THR A 18 -7.27 -3.75 7.45
N PHE A 19 -6.92 -2.75 8.24
CA PHE A 19 -5.88 -1.80 7.88
C PHE A 19 -4.52 -2.50 7.73
N ALA A 20 -4.17 -3.36 8.68
CA ALA A 20 -2.91 -4.10 8.63
C ALA A 20 -2.82 -4.96 7.36
N ARG A 21 -3.91 -5.63 7.01
CA ARG A 21 -3.99 -6.46 5.81
C ARG A 21 -3.81 -5.62 4.54
N LEU A 22 -4.52 -4.51 4.43
CA LEU A 22 -4.41 -3.62 3.27
C LEU A 22 -2.99 -3.05 3.15
N PHE A 23 -2.40 -2.70 4.28
CA PHE A 23 -1.04 -2.18 4.31
C PHE A 23 -0.03 -3.21 3.82
N ASP A 24 -0.17 -4.46 4.28
CA ASP A 24 0.71 -5.55 3.84
C ASP A 24 0.54 -5.85 2.35
N GLU A 25 -0.70 -5.88 1.86
CA GLU A 25 -0.98 -6.06 0.44
C GLU A 25 -0.34 -4.96 -0.41
N HIS A 26 -0.45 -3.72 0.04
CA HIS A 26 0.18 -2.59 -0.64
C HIS A 26 1.70 -2.77 -0.72
N ASN A 27 2.32 -3.16 0.38
CA ASN A 27 3.77 -3.38 0.41
C ASN A 27 4.19 -4.53 -0.50
N GLU A 28 3.40 -5.61 -0.55
CA GLU A 28 3.68 -6.73 -1.46
C GLU A 28 3.63 -6.29 -2.92
N LEU A 29 2.61 -5.52 -3.30
CA LEU A 29 2.48 -5.02 -4.66
C LEU A 29 3.65 -4.08 -5.01
N ASP A 30 4.01 -3.22 -4.08
CA ASP A 30 5.14 -2.31 -4.27
C ASP A 30 6.43 -3.09 -4.50
N GLN A 31 6.66 -4.14 -3.73
CA GLN A 31 7.86 -4.98 -3.88
C GLN A 31 7.85 -5.73 -5.20
N ARG A 32 6.69 -6.22 -5.64
CA ARG A 32 6.56 -6.90 -6.92
C ARG A 32 6.90 -5.97 -8.08
N VAL A 33 6.37 -4.75 -8.04
CA VAL A 33 6.67 -3.75 -9.07
C VAL A 33 8.18 -3.48 -9.12
N LYS A 34 8.79 -3.27 -7.97
CA LYS A 34 10.22 -3.02 -7.88
C LYS A 34 11.05 -4.18 -8.43
N ASN A 35 10.65 -5.41 -8.11
CA ASN A 35 11.35 -6.61 -8.57
C ASN A 35 11.28 -6.75 -10.10
N ILE A 36 10.14 -6.46 -10.69
CA ILE A 36 9.97 -6.51 -12.15
C ILE A 36 10.78 -5.40 -12.81
N GLU A 37 10.69 -4.19 -12.30
CA GLU A 37 11.43 -3.05 -12.86
C GLU A 37 12.95 -3.22 -12.73
N ALA A 38 13.41 -3.89 -11.69
CA ALA A 38 14.83 -4.19 -11.49
C ALA A 38 15.29 -5.45 -12.24
N HIS A 39 14.40 -6.09 -13.00
CA HIS A 39 14.67 -7.33 -13.75
C HIS A 39 15.08 -8.52 -12.87
N ILE A 40 14.68 -8.50 -11.59
CA ILE A 40 14.93 -9.62 -10.68
C ILE A 40 14.00 -10.78 -11.01
N VAL A 41 12.74 -10.46 -11.38
CA VAL A 41 11.75 -11.44 -11.82
C VAL A 41 11.22 -11.02 -13.18
N PRO A 42 10.79 -11.99 -14.03
CA PRO A 42 10.20 -11.65 -15.32
C PRO A 42 8.84 -11.02 -15.16
N GLY A 43 8.51 -10.08 -16.04
CA GLY A 43 7.21 -9.45 -16.07
C GLY A 43 7.11 -8.52 -17.27
N THR A 44 5.87 -8.25 -17.70
CA THR A 44 5.59 -7.36 -18.82
C THR A 44 5.22 -5.98 -18.31
N GLU A 45 5.24 -4.98 -19.20
CA GLU A 45 4.80 -3.64 -18.87
C GLU A 45 3.32 -3.62 -18.47
N SER A 46 2.50 -4.48 -19.10
CA SER A 46 1.10 -4.62 -18.75
C SER A 46 0.92 -5.10 -17.32
N GLU A 47 1.72 -6.08 -16.90
CA GLU A 47 1.68 -6.57 -15.52
C GLU A 47 2.06 -5.47 -14.53
N VAL A 48 3.12 -4.71 -14.84
CA VAL A 48 3.55 -3.60 -14.00
C VAL A 48 2.45 -2.55 -13.88
N GLU A 49 1.81 -2.20 -14.99
CA GLU A 49 0.72 -1.23 -14.97
C GLU A 49 -0.46 -1.71 -14.12
N ASN A 50 -0.83 -2.98 -14.25
CA ASN A 50 -1.92 -3.55 -13.46
C ASN A 50 -1.58 -3.55 -11.98
N LEU A 51 -0.36 -3.92 -11.62
CA LEU A 51 0.11 -3.90 -10.24
C LEU A 51 0.11 -2.48 -9.67
N LYS A 52 0.52 -1.52 -10.47
CA LYS A 52 0.51 -0.11 -10.06
C LYS A 52 -0.90 0.40 -9.82
N LYS A 53 -1.87 -0.02 -10.65
CA LYS A 53 -3.27 0.34 -10.47
C LYS A 53 -3.83 -0.24 -9.17
N GLU A 54 -3.56 -1.52 -8.91
CA GLU A 54 -3.97 -2.16 -7.66
C GLU A 54 -3.34 -1.50 -6.45
N LYS A 55 -2.05 -1.18 -6.55
CA LYS A 55 -1.34 -0.48 -5.47
C LYS A 55 -1.99 0.87 -5.18
N LEU A 56 -2.36 1.61 -6.23
CA LEU A 56 -3.01 2.90 -6.07
C LEU A 56 -4.38 2.76 -5.40
N GLN A 57 -5.15 1.74 -5.77
CA GLN A 57 -6.45 1.48 -5.14
C GLN A 57 -6.30 1.17 -3.65
N LEU A 58 -5.30 0.36 -3.30
CA LEU A 58 -5.02 0.05 -1.90
C LEU A 58 -4.57 1.30 -1.14
N LYS A 59 -3.73 2.11 -1.76
CA LYS A 59 -3.28 3.37 -1.18
C LYS A 59 -4.45 4.30 -0.89
N ASP A 60 -5.40 4.39 -1.81
CA ASP A 60 -6.59 5.21 -1.63
C ASP A 60 -7.44 4.72 -0.46
N ARG A 61 -7.61 3.41 -0.33
CA ARG A 61 -8.35 2.82 0.79
C ARG A 61 -7.65 3.08 2.11
N LEU A 62 -6.33 2.92 2.14
CA LEU A 62 -5.53 3.23 3.33
C LEU A 62 -5.69 4.69 3.72
N TYR A 63 -5.65 5.58 2.75
CA TYR A 63 -5.80 7.01 2.97
C TYR A 63 -7.18 7.35 3.53
N GLU A 64 -8.25 6.72 3.01
CA GLU A 64 -9.60 6.91 3.52
C GLU A 64 -9.71 6.52 4.99
N ILE A 65 -9.13 5.37 5.36
CA ILE A 65 -9.12 4.91 6.75
C ILE A 65 -8.36 5.90 7.64
N LEU A 66 -7.21 6.35 7.18
CA LEU A 66 -6.40 7.33 7.92
C LEU A 66 -7.15 8.64 8.10
N LYS A 67 -7.78 9.12 7.05
CA LYS A 67 -8.57 10.35 7.08
C LYS A 67 -9.74 10.27 8.06
N SER A 68 -10.46 9.15 8.05
CA SER A 68 -11.64 8.98 8.91
C SER A 68 -11.27 8.74 10.37
N THR A 69 -10.06 8.23 10.65
CA THR A 69 -9.59 7.96 12.00
C THR A 69 -8.83 9.15 12.58
N SER A 70 -8.20 9.95 11.73
CA SER A 70 -7.44 11.12 12.16
C SER A 70 -8.36 12.19 12.74
N PRO A 71 -8.04 12.75 13.91
CA PRO A 71 -8.77 13.93 14.41
C PRO A 71 -8.52 15.10 13.47
N ALA A 72 -9.58 15.69 13.01
CA ALA A 72 -9.52 16.79 12.04
C ALA A 72 -8.83 18.03 12.60
#